data_3949032667c790f0eab66edce43aae5e
#
_entry.id   3949032667c790f0eab66edce43aae5e
#
_cell.length_a   1.000
_cell.length_b   1.000
_cell.length_c   1.000
_cell.angle_alpha   90.00
_cell.angle_beta   90.00
_cell.angle_gamma   90.00
#
_symmetry.space_group_name_H-M   'P 1'
#
loop_
_entity.id
_entity.type
_entity.pdbx_description
1 polymer ?
#
loop_
_entity_poly.entity_id
_entity_poly.type
_entity_poly.pdbx_seq_one_letter_code
_entity_poly.pdbx_strand_id
1 'polypeptide(L)'
;MDREHLATTTYFDKKFKCDAVRVLPGEYYISTKNTLLMTVLGSCVSACIWDKKRGIGGLNHFMLPGKASLDFNKSARYGNYAMEILINHIIQLGGKREDLVAKVFGGGKVMHSFTSLDIGKDNSTFIVDYLRNESLPIIASDLGDIYPRKICFFPQTGKVMVRKLTDTYDHEIEKQEDRYFSKVNKTDIEGEIELFD
;
A
#
# COMPACT_ATOMS: atom_id res chain seq x y z
N MET A 1 -13.43 -15.47 -2.34
CA MET A 1 -12.25 -14.61 -2.47
C MET A 1 -12.73 -13.25 -2.89
N ASP A 2 -12.64 -12.31 -2.01
CA ASP A 2 -13.05 -10.93 -2.29
C ASP A 2 -12.08 -10.30 -3.29
N ARG A 3 -12.59 -9.91 -4.46
CA ARG A 3 -11.80 -9.29 -5.54
C ARG A 3 -12.03 -7.78 -5.62
N GLU A 4 -12.77 -7.22 -4.71
CA GLU A 4 -13.23 -5.83 -4.76
C GLU A 4 -12.06 -4.83 -4.81
N HIS A 5 -10.94 -5.16 -4.14
CA HIS A 5 -9.75 -4.29 -4.06
C HIS A 5 -8.59 -4.75 -4.95
N LEU A 6 -8.81 -5.73 -5.83
CA LEU A 6 -7.76 -6.21 -6.73
C LEU A 6 -7.57 -5.23 -7.90
N ALA A 7 -6.33 -4.78 -8.11
CA ALA A 7 -6.01 -3.88 -9.21
C ALA A 7 -6.32 -4.51 -10.58
N THR A 8 -6.93 -3.73 -11.46
CA THR A 8 -7.38 -4.19 -12.79
C THR A 8 -6.67 -3.50 -13.94
N THR A 9 -5.90 -2.44 -13.66
CA THR A 9 -5.20 -1.67 -14.70
C THR A 9 -3.93 -2.39 -15.14
N THR A 10 -4.01 -3.12 -16.23
CA THR A 10 -2.90 -3.90 -16.80
C THR A 10 -2.39 -3.26 -18.08
N TYR A 11 -1.08 -3.36 -18.35
CA TYR A 11 -0.44 -2.88 -19.58
C TYR A 11 0.89 -3.59 -19.81
N PHE A 12 1.45 -3.47 -21.01
CA PHE A 12 2.83 -3.91 -21.30
C PHE A 12 3.82 -2.75 -21.11
N ASP A 13 4.78 -2.94 -20.21
CA ASP A 13 5.81 -1.93 -19.98
C ASP A 13 6.96 -2.11 -20.99
N LYS A 14 7.09 -1.13 -21.92
CA LYS A 14 8.08 -1.17 -22.99
C LYS A 14 9.52 -1.05 -22.48
N LYS A 15 9.74 -0.36 -21.35
CA LYS A 15 11.07 -0.16 -20.76
C LYS A 15 11.59 -1.45 -20.12
N PHE A 16 10.71 -2.14 -19.36
CA PHE A 16 11.07 -3.37 -18.68
C PHE A 16 10.73 -4.62 -19.49
N LYS A 17 10.04 -4.48 -20.64
CA LYS A 17 9.63 -5.56 -21.56
C LYS A 17 8.90 -6.68 -20.86
N CYS A 18 7.96 -6.34 -20.00
CA CYS A 18 7.11 -7.28 -19.26
C CYS A 18 5.70 -6.74 -19.05
N ASP A 19 4.79 -7.63 -18.70
CA ASP A 19 3.46 -7.24 -18.25
C ASP A 19 3.56 -6.43 -16.97
N ALA A 20 2.71 -5.43 -16.85
CA ALA A 20 2.70 -4.51 -15.73
C ALA A 20 1.28 -4.28 -15.23
N VAL A 21 1.16 -4.04 -13.93
CA VAL A 21 -0.08 -3.67 -13.26
C VAL A 21 0.14 -2.37 -12.50
N ARG A 22 -0.75 -1.40 -12.75
CA ARG A 22 -0.80 -0.18 -11.95
C ARG A 22 -1.75 -0.41 -10.78
N VAL A 23 -1.25 -0.24 -9.57
CA VAL A 23 -2.04 -0.35 -8.34
C VAL A 23 -2.40 1.06 -7.88
N LEU A 24 -3.70 1.36 -7.87
CA LEU A 24 -4.27 2.65 -7.49
C LEU A 24 -4.55 2.70 -5.97
N PRO A 25 -4.83 3.90 -5.40
CA PRO A 25 -5.23 4.00 -4.01
C PRO A 25 -6.42 3.10 -3.65
N GLY A 26 -6.27 2.32 -2.59
CA GLY A 26 -7.24 1.31 -2.13
C GLY A 26 -7.13 -0.05 -2.80
N GLU A 27 -6.20 -0.21 -3.73
CA GLU A 27 -6.00 -1.46 -4.44
C GLU A 27 -4.76 -2.21 -3.95
N TYR A 28 -4.71 -3.50 -4.28
CA TYR A 28 -3.52 -4.35 -4.15
C TYR A 28 -3.40 -5.28 -5.34
N TYR A 29 -2.22 -5.85 -5.54
CA TYR A 29 -2.01 -6.89 -6.55
C TYR A 29 -0.90 -7.84 -6.12
N ILE A 30 -1.02 -9.11 -6.54
CA ILE A 30 -0.02 -10.16 -6.27
C ILE A 30 0.32 -10.82 -7.59
N SER A 31 1.59 -11.19 -7.75
CA SER A 31 2.03 -11.99 -8.88
C SER A 31 3.02 -13.09 -8.48
N THR A 32 2.89 -14.22 -9.14
CA THR A 32 3.83 -15.35 -9.13
C THR A 32 4.67 -15.40 -10.40
N LYS A 33 4.49 -14.39 -11.30
CA LYS A 33 5.11 -14.32 -12.61
C LYS A 33 6.04 -13.11 -12.71
N ASN A 34 6.76 -12.99 -13.82
CA ASN A 34 7.54 -11.80 -14.14
C ASN A 34 6.62 -10.63 -14.54
N THR A 35 5.93 -10.08 -13.56
CA THR A 35 5.02 -8.94 -13.72
C THR A 35 5.57 -7.78 -12.92
N LEU A 36 5.61 -6.59 -13.52
CA LEU A 36 5.94 -5.36 -12.84
C LEU A 36 4.69 -4.83 -12.10
N LEU A 37 4.77 -4.64 -10.80
CA LEU A 37 3.75 -3.93 -10.03
C LEU A 37 4.22 -2.49 -9.82
N MET A 38 3.38 -1.52 -10.17
CA MET A 38 3.73 -0.11 -10.15
C MET A 38 2.68 0.71 -9.43
N THR A 39 3.13 1.62 -8.58
CA THR A 39 2.28 2.63 -7.95
C THR A 39 3.01 3.97 -7.79
N VAL A 40 2.26 5.03 -7.54
CA VAL A 40 2.77 6.36 -7.21
C VAL A 40 2.18 6.77 -5.87
N LEU A 41 3.04 7.16 -4.95
CA LEU A 41 2.72 7.45 -3.55
C LEU A 41 3.09 8.87 -3.21
N GLY A 42 2.17 9.62 -2.67
CA GLY A 42 2.41 10.88 -1.98
C GLY A 42 2.41 10.65 -0.47
N SER A 43 1.31 11.00 0.21
CA SER A 43 1.08 10.74 1.63
C SER A 43 0.62 9.30 1.93
N CYS A 44 0.10 8.61 0.92
CA CYS A 44 -0.19 7.18 0.99
C CYS A 44 1.05 6.33 1.25
N VAL A 45 0.84 5.09 1.69
CA VAL A 45 1.91 4.10 1.87
C VAL A 45 1.63 2.82 1.08
N SER A 46 2.69 2.10 0.81
CA SER A 46 2.67 0.78 0.19
C SER A 46 3.60 -0.18 0.91
N ALA A 47 3.10 -1.38 1.19
CA ALA A 47 3.93 -2.52 1.55
C ALA A 47 4.13 -3.41 0.31
N CYS A 48 5.39 -3.66 -0.03
CA CYS A 48 5.78 -4.74 -0.93
C CYS A 48 6.10 -5.95 -0.07
N ILE A 49 5.20 -6.95 -0.04
CA ILE A 49 5.40 -8.20 0.70
C ILE A 49 5.87 -9.27 -0.28
N TRP A 50 6.90 -10.01 0.13
CA TRP A 50 7.58 -10.94 -0.76
C TRP A 50 8.03 -12.22 -0.03
N ASP A 51 7.62 -13.38 -0.58
CA ASP A 51 8.22 -14.67 -0.24
C ASP A 51 9.52 -14.85 -1.05
N LYS A 52 10.65 -14.67 -0.36
CA LYS A 52 11.98 -14.67 -0.98
C LYS A 52 12.41 -16.03 -1.53
N LYS A 53 11.79 -17.13 -1.07
CA LYS A 53 12.13 -18.48 -1.54
C LYS A 53 11.33 -18.90 -2.76
N ARG A 54 10.06 -18.42 -2.85
CA ARG A 54 9.14 -18.85 -3.90
C ARG A 54 8.96 -17.82 -5.01
N GLY A 55 9.46 -16.60 -4.81
CA GLY A 55 9.27 -15.52 -5.78
C GLY A 55 7.81 -15.12 -5.95
N ILE A 56 7.02 -15.25 -4.88
CA ILE A 56 5.62 -14.79 -4.81
C ILE A 56 5.59 -13.50 -4.04
N GLY A 57 4.96 -12.49 -4.56
CA GLY A 57 4.84 -11.23 -3.83
C GLY A 57 3.79 -10.32 -4.39
N GLY A 58 3.47 -9.30 -3.64
CA GLY A 58 2.49 -8.30 -4.01
C GLY A 58 2.76 -6.96 -3.33
N LEU A 59 2.04 -5.96 -3.78
CA LEU A 59 2.00 -4.65 -3.13
C LEU A 59 0.57 -4.17 -2.98
N ASN A 60 0.33 -3.39 -1.95
CA ASN A 60 -0.88 -2.61 -1.74
C ASN A 60 -0.60 -1.11 -1.85
N HIS A 61 -1.66 -0.32 -1.99
CA HIS A 61 -1.61 1.12 -1.93
C HIS A 61 -2.75 1.60 -1.04
N PHE A 62 -2.45 2.09 0.15
CA PHE A 62 -3.50 2.53 1.07
C PHE A 62 -3.15 3.84 1.79
N MET A 63 -4.18 4.45 2.35
CA MET A 63 -4.13 5.62 3.21
C MET A 63 -5.12 5.39 4.34
N LEU A 64 -4.71 5.66 5.56
CA LEU A 64 -5.61 5.60 6.71
C LEU A 64 -6.65 6.71 6.65
N PRO A 65 -7.88 6.46 7.12
CA PRO A 65 -8.84 7.53 7.41
C PRO A 65 -8.22 8.56 8.37
N GLY A 66 -8.49 9.83 8.13
CA GLY A 66 -7.95 10.90 8.99
C GLY A 66 -8.53 10.85 10.40
N LYS A 67 -7.80 11.42 11.36
CA LYS A 67 -8.20 11.55 12.78
C LYS A 67 -9.49 12.36 13.00
N ALA A 68 -9.99 13.06 11.98
CA ALA A 68 -11.28 13.75 12.02
C ALA A 68 -12.48 12.79 12.09
N SER A 69 -12.35 11.54 11.67
CA SER A 69 -13.27 10.49 12.08
C SER A 69 -12.90 10.12 13.53
N LEU A 70 -13.77 10.43 14.49
CA LEU A 70 -13.60 10.27 15.94
C LEU A 70 -13.29 8.83 16.42
N ASP A 71 -12.97 7.90 15.52
CA ASP A 71 -12.75 6.50 15.83
C ASP A 71 -11.36 6.05 15.37
N PHE A 72 -10.39 6.12 16.30
CA PHE A 72 -9.05 5.55 16.12
C PHE A 72 -9.12 4.05 15.74
N ASN A 73 -10.13 3.34 16.23
CA ASN A 73 -10.36 1.93 15.94
C ASN A 73 -10.77 1.72 14.47
N LYS A 74 -11.50 2.65 13.85
CA LYS A 74 -11.88 2.60 12.44
C LYS A 74 -10.64 2.72 11.53
N SER A 75 -9.76 3.65 11.85
CA SER A 75 -8.51 3.87 11.10
C SER A 75 -7.61 2.64 11.16
N ALA A 76 -7.41 2.08 12.35
CA ALA A 76 -6.61 0.87 12.54
C ALA A 76 -7.22 -0.35 11.82
N ARG A 77 -8.54 -0.54 11.88
CA ARG A 77 -9.23 -1.63 11.17
C ARG A 77 -9.03 -1.56 9.67
N TYR A 78 -9.12 -0.38 9.07
CA TYR A 78 -8.91 -0.19 7.65
C TYR A 78 -7.48 -0.54 7.22
N GLY A 79 -6.48 -0.06 7.96
CA GLY A 79 -5.08 -0.38 7.68
C GLY A 79 -4.77 -1.86 7.87
N ASN A 80 -5.30 -2.48 8.95
CA ASN A 80 -5.15 -3.91 9.19
C ASN A 80 -5.73 -4.72 8.02
N TYR A 81 -6.96 -4.40 7.59
CA TYR A 81 -7.59 -5.06 6.45
C TYR A 81 -6.74 -4.98 5.17
N ALA A 82 -6.21 -3.78 4.85
CA ALA A 82 -5.37 -3.59 3.67
C ALA A 82 -4.07 -4.42 3.71
N MET A 83 -3.54 -4.69 4.89
CA MET A 83 -2.36 -5.53 5.08
C MET A 83 -2.71 -7.02 5.10
N GLU A 84 -3.76 -7.40 5.81
CA GLU A 84 -4.20 -8.79 5.94
C GLU A 84 -4.63 -9.39 4.60
N ILE A 85 -5.40 -8.65 3.80
CA ILE A 85 -5.83 -9.14 2.48
C ILE A 85 -4.63 -9.42 1.56
N LEU A 86 -3.60 -8.57 1.58
CA LEU A 86 -2.38 -8.78 0.81
C LEU A 86 -1.61 -10.02 1.28
N ILE A 87 -1.36 -10.12 2.59
CA ILE A 87 -0.59 -11.22 3.19
C ILE A 87 -1.31 -12.56 3.00
N ASN A 88 -2.60 -12.60 3.32
CA ASN A 88 -3.41 -13.82 3.20
C ASN A 88 -3.50 -14.30 1.75
N HIS A 89 -3.61 -13.39 0.79
CA HIS A 89 -3.65 -13.76 -0.62
C HIS A 89 -2.29 -14.30 -1.11
N ILE A 90 -1.16 -13.75 -0.65
CA ILE A 90 0.17 -14.31 -0.93
C ILE A 90 0.28 -15.74 -0.39
N ILE A 91 -0.21 -15.99 0.84
CA ILE A 91 -0.22 -17.32 1.46
C ILE A 91 -1.12 -18.28 0.68
N GLN A 92 -2.31 -17.86 0.25
CA GLN A 92 -3.22 -18.66 -0.58
C GLN A 92 -2.61 -19.07 -1.93
N LEU A 93 -1.72 -18.23 -2.49
CA LEU A 93 -0.98 -18.55 -3.73
C LEU A 93 0.26 -19.42 -3.49
N GLY A 94 0.46 -19.91 -2.27
CA GLY A 94 1.52 -20.84 -1.91
C GLY A 94 2.72 -20.20 -1.20
N GLY A 95 2.66 -18.91 -0.89
CA GLY A 95 3.65 -18.25 -0.03
C GLY A 95 3.64 -18.82 1.40
N LYS A 96 4.76 -18.78 2.08
CA LYS A 96 4.87 -19.22 3.48
C LYS A 96 5.20 -18.04 4.38
N ARG A 97 4.44 -17.88 5.47
CA ARG A 97 4.56 -16.76 6.40
C ARG A 97 5.99 -16.59 6.93
N GLU A 98 6.66 -17.68 7.26
CA GLU A 98 8.04 -17.67 7.76
C GLU A 98 9.10 -17.20 6.75
N ASP A 99 8.75 -17.19 5.46
CA ASP A 99 9.63 -16.74 4.37
C ASP A 99 9.30 -15.33 3.87
N LEU A 100 8.22 -14.72 4.41
CA LEU A 100 7.80 -13.37 4.02
C LEU A 100 8.74 -12.31 4.61
N VAL A 101 9.02 -11.32 3.77
CA VAL A 101 9.69 -10.07 4.17
C VAL A 101 8.97 -8.88 3.55
N ALA A 102 9.14 -7.71 4.15
CA ALA A 102 8.49 -6.47 3.72
C ALA A 102 9.51 -5.43 3.25
N LYS A 103 9.08 -4.62 2.29
CA LYS A 103 9.67 -3.34 1.93
C LYS A 103 8.58 -2.30 1.92
N VAL A 104 8.82 -1.13 2.53
CA VAL A 104 7.77 -0.11 2.76
C VAL A 104 8.16 1.24 2.18
N PHE A 105 7.20 1.92 1.56
CA PHE A 105 7.44 3.15 0.83
C PHE A 105 6.26 4.11 0.98
N GLY A 106 6.51 5.42 0.84
CA GLY A 106 5.46 6.43 0.82
C GLY A 106 5.45 7.32 2.06
N GLY A 107 4.28 7.78 2.46
CA GLY A 107 4.10 8.63 3.64
C GLY A 107 4.75 10.01 3.54
N GLY A 108 4.88 10.55 2.32
CA GLY A 108 5.44 11.88 2.09
C GLY A 108 4.49 12.99 2.56
N LYS A 109 5.04 14.15 2.92
CA LYS A 109 4.25 15.34 3.26
C LYS A 109 3.98 16.14 1.99
N VAL A 110 3.06 15.65 1.16
CA VAL A 110 2.72 16.22 -0.16
C VAL A 110 1.36 16.90 -0.19
N MET A 111 0.50 16.69 0.81
CA MET A 111 -0.83 17.32 0.91
C MET A 111 -0.71 18.67 1.61
N HIS A 112 -0.77 19.74 0.85
CA HIS A 112 -0.70 21.11 1.38
C HIS A 112 -2.03 21.60 1.97
N SER A 113 -3.15 21.00 1.58
CA SER A 113 -4.51 21.35 2.03
C SER A 113 -4.80 21.03 3.50
N PHE A 114 -4.02 20.14 4.13
CA PHE A 114 -4.21 19.71 5.53
C PHE A 114 -3.03 20.13 6.40
N THR A 115 -2.90 21.42 6.68
CA THR A 115 -1.78 21.99 7.46
C THR A 115 -1.69 21.51 8.90
N SER A 116 -2.77 20.96 9.47
CA SER A 116 -2.83 20.50 10.88
C SER A 116 -2.68 18.97 11.03
N LEU A 117 -2.74 18.18 9.96
CA LEU A 117 -2.68 16.72 10.00
C LEU A 117 -1.50 16.23 9.17
N ASP A 118 -0.60 15.46 9.77
CA ASP A 118 0.49 14.80 9.06
C ASP A 118 0.09 13.36 8.68
N ILE A 119 -0.78 13.27 7.67
CA ILE A 119 -1.34 11.99 7.16
C ILE A 119 -0.21 11.04 6.75
N GLY A 120 0.83 11.56 6.10
CA GLY A 120 1.98 10.76 5.69
C GLY A 120 2.72 10.13 6.86
N LYS A 121 2.88 10.88 7.94
CA LYS A 121 3.50 10.38 9.18
C LYS A 121 2.63 9.31 9.86
N ASP A 122 1.32 9.55 9.95
CA ASP A 122 0.40 8.59 10.56
C ASP A 122 0.41 7.25 9.76
N ASN A 123 0.36 7.32 8.43
CA ASN A 123 0.46 6.16 7.55
C ASN A 123 1.80 5.42 7.71
N SER A 124 2.90 6.17 7.79
CA SER A 124 4.25 5.62 7.96
C SER A 124 4.40 4.93 9.31
N THR A 125 3.89 5.53 10.37
CA THR A 125 3.92 4.95 11.72
C THR A 125 3.12 3.66 11.75
N PHE A 126 1.89 3.70 11.23
CA PHE A 126 1.01 2.53 11.22
C PHE A 126 1.66 1.34 10.52
N ILE A 127 2.19 1.51 9.30
CA ILE A 127 2.72 0.37 8.53
C ILE A 127 3.95 -0.27 9.20
N VAL A 128 4.79 0.54 9.85
CA VAL A 128 5.96 0.04 10.60
C VAL A 128 5.52 -0.72 11.84
N ASP A 129 4.58 -0.18 12.60
CA ASP A 129 4.07 -0.82 13.82
C ASP A 129 3.29 -2.08 13.51
N TYR A 130 2.45 -2.09 12.46
CA TYR A 130 1.77 -3.29 11.98
C TYR A 130 2.76 -4.42 11.66
N LEU A 131 3.75 -4.16 10.83
CA LEU A 131 4.73 -5.17 10.42
C LEU A 131 5.56 -5.68 11.59
N ARG A 132 5.89 -4.83 12.55
CA ARG A 132 6.58 -5.22 13.80
C ARG A 132 5.70 -6.15 14.63
N ASN A 133 4.44 -5.79 14.84
CA ASN A 133 3.48 -6.61 15.61
C ASN A 133 3.25 -7.97 14.97
N GLU A 134 3.20 -8.01 13.62
CA GLU A 134 3.05 -9.24 12.84
C GLU A 134 4.37 -10.05 12.71
N SER A 135 5.47 -9.57 13.30
CA SER A 135 6.79 -10.18 13.21
C SER A 135 7.27 -10.37 11.75
N LEU A 136 6.89 -9.48 10.86
CA LEU A 136 7.32 -9.46 9.45
C LEU A 136 8.53 -8.53 9.29
N PRO A 137 9.72 -9.06 8.93
CA PRO A 137 10.94 -8.27 8.82
C PRO A 137 10.85 -7.21 7.72
N ILE A 138 11.10 -5.95 8.06
CA ILE A 138 11.26 -4.87 7.10
C ILE A 138 12.72 -4.85 6.64
N ILE A 139 12.97 -5.21 5.37
CA ILE A 139 14.33 -5.31 4.80
C ILE A 139 14.72 -4.08 3.97
N ALA A 140 13.80 -3.18 3.66
CA ALA A 140 14.04 -1.89 3.03
C ALA A 140 12.89 -0.93 3.32
N SER A 141 13.21 0.36 3.41
CA SER A 141 12.21 1.42 3.61
C SER A 141 12.65 2.73 2.96
N ASP A 142 11.67 3.46 2.42
CA ASP A 142 11.78 4.87 2.02
C ASP A 142 10.46 5.55 2.35
N LEU A 143 10.35 6.02 3.60
CA LEU A 143 9.14 6.61 4.20
C LEU A 143 9.37 8.08 4.55
N GLY A 144 8.28 8.85 4.58
CA GLY A 144 8.32 10.25 4.93
C GLY A 144 8.83 11.14 3.81
N ASP A 145 9.53 12.22 4.18
CA ASP A 145 10.07 13.24 3.28
C ASP A 145 8.97 14.13 2.65
N ILE A 146 9.33 14.98 1.67
CA ILE A 146 8.45 16.01 1.09
C ILE A 146 8.05 15.72 -0.36
N TYR A 147 8.49 14.62 -0.95
CA TYR A 147 8.23 14.31 -2.35
C TYR A 147 7.43 13.04 -2.55
N PRO A 148 6.58 13.01 -3.59
CA PRO A 148 5.96 11.78 -4.05
C PRO A 148 7.01 10.86 -4.66
N ARG A 149 6.69 9.57 -4.71
CA ARG A 149 7.59 8.57 -5.28
C ARG A 149 6.85 7.55 -6.13
N LYS A 150 7.46 7.21 -7.27
CA LYS A 150 7.04 6.10 -8.11
C LYS A 150 7.77 4.84 -7.67
N ILE A 151 7.01 3.79 -7.39
CA ILE A 151 7.51 2.46 -7.01
C ILE A 151 7.32 1.50 -8.17
N CYS A 152 8.36 0.73 -8.48
CA CYS A 152 8.34 -0.38 -9.43
C CYS A 152 8.82 -1.63 -8.69
N PHE A 153 7.93 -2.56 -8.42
CA PHE A 153 8.20 -3.80 -7.69
C PHE A 153 8.11 -5.01 -8.61
N PHE A 154 9.09 -5.89 -8.52
CA PHE A 154 9.17 -7.15 -9.26
C PHE A 154 9.01 -8.33 -8.27
N PRO A 155 7.79 -8.90 -8.14
CA PRO A 155 7.51 -9.94 -7.14
C PRO A 155 8.39 -11.18 -7.25
N GLN A 156 8.77 -11.56 -8.47
CA GLN A 156 9.58 -12.76 -8.70
C GLN A 156 10.98 -12.67 -8.09
N THR A 157 11.55 -11.46 -8.02
CA THR A 157 12.92 -11.23 -7.52
C THR A 157 12.98 -10.44 -6.23
N GLY A 158 11.86 -9.89 -5.79
CA GLY A 158 11.78 -8.97 -4.67
C GLY A 158 12.41 -7.59 -4.94
N LYS A 159 12.89 -7.33 -6.17
CA LYS A 159 13.52 -6.06 -6.52
C LYS A 159 12.50 -4.91 -6.49
N VAL A 160 12.87 -3.81 -5.84
CA VAL A 160 12.11 -2.55 -5.90
C VAL A 160 13.00 -1.46 -6.46
N MET A 161 12.44 -0.66 -7.35
CA MET A 161 13.04 0.56 -7.84
C MET A 161 12.18 1.73 -7.41
N VAL A 162 12.80 2.73 -6.79
CA VAL A 162 12.15 3.95 -6.32
C VAL A 162 12.62 5.12 -7.18
N ARG A 163 11.69 5.95 -7.63
CA ARG A 163 11.99 7.23 -8.27
C ARG A 163 11.26 8.33 -7.52
N LYS A 164 11.99 9.25 -6.92
CA LYS A 164 11.45 10.49 -6.37
C LYS A 164 10.95 11.37 -7.52
N LEU A 165 9.76 11.93 -7.35
CA LEU A 165 9.12 12.80 -8.34
C LEU A 165 9.26 14.24 -7.86
N THR A 166 9.52 15.15 -8.79
CA THR A 166 9.69 16.58 -8.53
C THR A 166 8.58 17.38 -9.21
N ASP A 167 8.23 18.49 -8.65
CA ASP A 167 7.32 19.61 -8.96
C ASP A 167 6.21 19.49 -10.02
N THR A 168 6.41 18.76 -11.11
CA THR A 168 5.41 18.65 -12.20
C THR A 168 4.30 17.61 -11.93
N TYR A 169 4.51 16.69 -10.99
CA TYR A 169 3.56 15.62 -10.68
C TYR A 169 2.73 15.86 -9.41
N ASP A 170 3.10 16.86 -8.62
CA ASP A 170 2.54 17.06 -7.28
C ASP A 170 1.02 17.32 -7.31
N HIS A 171 0.54 18.18 -8.22
CA HIS A 171 -0.89 18.53 -8.31
C HIS A 171 -1.81 17.36 -8.73
N GLU A 172 -1.37 16.47 -9.59
CA GLU A 172 -2.19 15.33 -10.01
C GLU A 172 -2.26 14.28 -8.91
N ILE A 173 -1.14 14.05 -8.23
CA ILE A 173 -1.05 13.11 -7.11
C ILE A 173 -1.88 13.63 -5.94
N GLU A 174 -1.71 14.90 -5.57
CA GLU A 174 -2.49 15.57 -4.52
C GLU A 174 -3.99 15.43 -4.78
N LYS A 175 -4.47 15.77 -5.98
CA LYS A 175 -5.89 15.62 -6.35
C LYS A 175 -6.38 14.17 -6.27
N GLN A 176 -5.55 13.20 -6.63
CA GLN A 176 -5.90 11.80 -6.57
C GLN A 176 -6.00 11.33 -5.12
N GLU A 177 -5.06 11.72 -4.27
CA GLU A 177 -5.04 11.40 -2.85
C GLU A 177 -6.17 12.10 -2.09
N ASP A 178 -6.49 13.37 -2.40
CA ASP A 178 -7.62 14.11 -1.81
C ASP A 178 -8.97 13.43 -2.09
N ARG A 179 -9.17 12.97 -3.33
CA ARG A 179 -10.37 12.22 -3.71
C ARG A 179 -10.46 10.90 -2.94
N TYR A 180 -9.35 10.20 -2.84
CA TYR A 180 -9.30 8.94 -2.13
C TYR A 180 -9.50 9.12 -0.63
N PHE A 181 -8.85 10.10 -0.01
CA PHE A 181 -9.04 10.47 1.38
C PHE A 181 -10.50 10.80 1.69
N SER A 182 -11.14 11.58 0.82
CA SER A 182 -12.56 11.92 0.95
C SER A 182 -13.46 10.67 0.85
N LYS A 183 -13.11 9.71 -0.01
CA LYS A 183 -13.83 8.45 -0.15
C LYS A 183 -13.69 7.60 1.11
N VAL A 184 -12.47 7.40 1.60
CA VAL A 184 -12.18 6.56 2.78
C VAL A 184 -12.85 7.09 4.04
N ASN A 185 -12.90 8.42 4.21
CA ASN A 185 -13.57 9.04 5.36
C ASN A 185 -15.10 8.94 5.30
N LYS A 186 -15.70 8.78 4.11
CA LYS A 186 -17.15 8.66 3.91
C LYS A 186 -17.64 7.20 3.95
N THR A 187 -16.76 6.25 3.74
CA THR A 187 -17.12 4.83 3.75
C THR A 187 -17.32 4.38 5.20
N ASP A 188 -18.58 4.12 5.57
CA ASP A 188 -18.87 3.41 6.80
C ASP A 188 -18.45 1.96 6.64
N ILE A 189 -17.56 1.51 7.52
CA ILE A 189 -17.22 0.10 7.61
C ILE A 189 -18.39 -0.52 8.40
N GLU A 190 -19.42 -0.92 7.69
CA GLU A 190 -20.50 -1.75 8.24
C GLU A 190 -19.92 -3.14 8.53
N GLY A 191 -19.64 -3.38 9.78
CA GLY A 191 -19.39 -4.69 10.34
C GLY A 191 -20.14 -4.74 11.66
N GLU A 192 -21.30 -5.38 11.70
CA GLU A 192 -21.94 -5.75 12.95
C GLU A 192 -21.01 -6.69 13.70
N ILE A 193 -20.68 -6.31 14.95
CA ILE A 193 -20.00 -7.20 15.88
C ILE A 193 -21.08 -8.10 16.44
N GLU A 194 -21.21 -9.31 15.93
CA GLU A 194 -21.96 -10.36 16.61
C GLU A 194 -21.13 -10.83 17.81
N LEU A 195 -21.61 -10.49 19.00
CA LEU A 195 -21.11 -11.07 20.25
C LEU A 195 -21.75 -12.44 20.39
N PHE A 196 -20.96 -13.48 20.33
CA PHE A 196 -21.37 -14.83 20.71
C PHE A 196 -21.12 -14.98 22.22
N ASP A 197 -22.20 -15.03 23.01
CA ASP A 197 -22.19 -15.39 24.44
C ASP A 197 -22.00 -16.90 24.61
#